data_a35ba210ceff4993083293dc861ac46c
#
_entry.id   a35ba210ceff4993083293dc861ac46c
#
_cell.length_a   1.000
_cell.length_b   1.000
_cell.length_c   1.000
_cell.angle_alpha   90.00
_cell.angle_beta   90.00
_cell.angle_gamma   90.00
#
_symmetry.space_group_name_H-M   'P 1'
#
loop_
_entity.id
_entity.type
_entity.pdbx_description
1 polymer ?
#
loop_
_entity_poly.entity_id
_entity_poly.type
_entity_poly.pdbx_seq_one_letter_code
_entity_poly.pdbx_strand_id
1 'polypeptide(L)'
;MVNAYNQDLEANSANYQPLTPLSFLERAADVFPKFTAIVHGNLRRSYAEFYLRSKKLASALSQQGMTRGSTISTLLLNTPPMLEAHYGIPMCGGVIHAINTLSLIHI
;
A
#
# COMPACT_ATOMS: atom_id res chain seq x y z
N MET A 1 -31.82 -29.07 -0.51
CA MET A 1 -31.80 -28.49 0.85
C MET A 1 -30.91 -27.25 0.84
N VAL A 2 -31.42 -26.13 1.28
CA VAL A 2 -30.65 -24.88 1.34
C VAL A 2 -29.70 -24.96 2.53
N ASN A 3 -28.40 -24.70 2.28
CA ASN A 3 -27.43 -24.63 3.35
C ASN A 3 -27.58 -23.28 4.06
N ALA A 4 -27.85 -23.31 5.37
CA ALA A 4 -28.04 -22.09 6.17
C ALA A 4 -26.84 -21.16 6.14
N TYR A 5 -25.64 -21.70 5.91
CA TYR A 5 -24.40 -20.89 5.83
C TYR A 5 -24.23 -20.19 4.48
N ASN A 6 -25.08 -20.51 3.50
CA ASN A 6 -25.02 -19.88 2.17
C ASN A 6 -26.27 -19.05 1.87
N GLN A 7 -27.20 -18.96 2.82
CA GLN A 7 -28.44 -18.21 2.65
C GLN A 7 -28.21 -16.74 3.04
N ASP A 8 -28.53 -15.82 2.13
CA ASP A 8 -28.46 -14.37 2.34
C ASP A 8 -27.05 -13.88 2.69
N LEU A 9 -26.02 -14.60 2.22
CA LEU A 9 -24.62 -14.29 2.49
C LEU A 9 -23.83 -13.99 1.22
N GLU A 10 -24.51 -13.67 0.12
CA GLU A 10 -23.85 -13.29 -1.12
C GLU A 10 -22.98 -12.05 -0.91
N ALA A 11 -21.84 -12.01 -1.62
CA ALA A 11 -20.95 -10.88 -1.56
C ALA A 11 -21.62 -9.64 -2.15
N ASN A 12 -21.64 -8.55 -1.38
CA ASN A 12 -22.14 -7.25 -1.81
C ASN A 12 -21.29 -6.14 -1.16
N SER A 13 -21.58 -4.88 -1.47
CA SER A 13 -20.81 -3.76 -0.96
C SER A 13 -20.88 -3.60 0.56
N ALA A 14 -21.85 -4.19 1.23
CA ALA A 14 -22.01 -4.08 2.68
C ALA A 14 -21.25 -5.15 3.46
N ASN A 15 -21.04 -6.34 2.87
CA ASN A 15 -20.49 -7.49 3.57
C ASN A 15 -19.22 -8.06 2.94
N TYR A 16 -18.71 -7.44 1.89
CA TYR A 16 -17.53 -7.93 1.18
C TYR A 16 -16.54 -6.82 0.94
N GLN A 17 -15.27 -7.10 1.25
CA GLN A 17 -14.16 -6.23 0.91
C GLN A 17 -12.95 -7.11 0.53
N PRO A 18 -12.29 -6.85 -0.60
CA PRO A 18 -11.08 -7.58 -0.96
C PRO A 18 -10.02 -7.43 0.11
N LEU A 19 -9.32 -8.53 0.40
CA LEU A 19 -8.19 -8.50 1.32
C LEU A 19 -6.98 -7.93 0.59
N THR A 20 -6.53 -6.75 0.99
CA THR A 20 -5.37 -6.07 0.41
C THR A 20 -4.42 -5.58 1.50
N PRO A 21 -3.12 -5.45 1.22
CA PRO A 21 -2.19 -4.85 2.18
C PRO A 21 -2.57 -3.43 2.59
N LEU A 22 -3.26 -2.69 1.72
CA LEU A 22 -3.66 -1.30 1.97
C LEU A 22 -4.60 -1.19 3.17
N SER A 23 -5.55 -2.10 3.30
CA SER A 23 -6.50 -2.08 4.43
C SER A 23 -5.79 -2.37 5.76
N PHE A 24 -4.73 -3.16 5.75
CA PHE A 24 -3.94 -3.41 6.95
C PHE A 24 -3.18 -2.16 7.42
N LEU A 25 -2.62 -1.40 6.50
CA LEU A 25 -1.94 -0.15 6.85
C LEU A 25 -2.93 0.88 7.39
N GLU A 26 -4.08 1.03 6.73
CA GLU A 26 -5.14 1.92 7.18
C GLU A 26 -5.60 1.56 8.59
N ARG A 27 -5.83 0.28 8.84
CA ARG A 27 -6.23 -0.20 10.16
C ARG A 27 -5.14 0.06 11.20
N ALA A 28 -3.88 -0.20 10.88
CA ALA A 28 -2.78 0.04 11.81
C ALA A 28 -2.66 1.53 12.15
N ALA A 29 -2.85 2.40 11.18
CA ALA A 29 -2.82 3.85 11.40
C ALA A 29 -3.99 4.32 12.28
N ASP A 30 -5.14 3.66 12.17
CA ASP A 30 -6.34 4.00 12.95
C ASP A 30 -6.25 3.48 14.38
N VAL A 31 -5.82 2.24 14.57
CA VAL A 31 -5.81 1.55 15.87
C VAL A 31 -4.53 1.81 16.65
N PHE A 32 -3.39 1.86 15.95
CA PHE A 32 -2.05 2.00 16.56
C PHE A 32 -1.27 3.18 15.97
N PRO A 33 -1.86 4.40 15.90
CA PRO A 33 -1.24 5.52 15.17
C PRO A 33 0.14 5.91 15.68
N LYS A 34 0.39 5.75 16.99
CA LYS A 34 1.63 6.18 17.62
C LYS A 34 2.71 5.08 17.67
N PHE A 35 2.38 3.86 17.29
CA PHE A 35 3.36 2.77 17.29
C PHE A 35 4.35 2.99 16.14
N THR A 36 5.61 2.63 16.38
CA THR A 36 6.65 2.73 15.37
C THR A 36 6.42 1.70 14.27
N ALA A 37 6.29 2.18 13.05
CA ALA A 37 6.12 1.33 11.86
C ALA A 37 7.44 1.13 11.12
N ILE A 38 8.30 2.15 11.06
CA ILE A 38 9.53 2.15 10.28
C ILE A 38 10.69 2.58 11.16
N VAL A 39 11.76 1.81 11.10
CA VAL A 39 13.05 2.11 11.72
C VAL A 39 14.12 2.04 10.65
N HIS A 40 14.84 3.14 10.45
CA HIS A 40 15.95 3.21 9.49
C HIS A 40 17.03 4.12 10.04
N GLY A 41 18.09 3.53 10.58
CA GLY A 41 19.10 4.29 11.31
C GLY A 41 18.48 5.02 12.50
N ASN A 42 18.60 6.34 12.52
CA ASN A 42 17.98 7.18 13.54
C ASN A 42 16.56 7.61 13.20
N LEU A 43 16.09 7.27 11.99
CA LEU A 43 14.74 7.62 11.55
C LEU A 43 13.73 6.68 12.21
N ARG A 44 12.67 7.28 12.74
CA ARG A 44 11.51 6.56 13.29
C ARG A 44 10.25 7.18 12.70
N ARG A 45 9.36 6.36 12.16
CA ARG A 45 8.05 6.80 11.68
C ARG A 45 6.97 5.98 12.34
N SER A 46 5.92 6.64 12.81
CA SER A 46 4.73 5.98 13.32
C SER A 46 3.87 5.44 12.18
N TYR A 47 2.91 4.58 12.50
CA TYR A 47 1.93 4.12 11.51
C TYR A 47 1.12 5.28 10.94
N ALA A 48 0.77 6.27 11.76
CA ALA A 48 0.07 7.47 11.28
C ALA A 48 0.90 8.23 10.24
N GLU A 49 2.18 8.44 10.51
CA GLU A 49 3.08 9.11 9.58
C GLU A 49 3.30 8.30 8.31
N PHE A 50 3.51 7.00 8.43
CA PHE A 50 3.69 6.10 7.30
C PHE A 50 2.46 6.11 6.38
N TYR A 51 1.26 6.00 6.96
CA TYR A 51 0.02 6.05 6.21
C TYR A 51 -0.16 7.40 5.51
N LEU A 52 0.09 8.49 6.21
CA LEU A 52 -0.02 9.84 5.65
C LEU A 52 0.94 10.04 4.47
N ARG A 53 2.18 9.61 4.61
CA ARG A 53 3.18 9.74 3.54
C ARG A 53 2.81 8.90 2.33
N SER A 54 2.30 7.69 2.55
CA SER A 54 1.82 6.83 1.47
C SER A 54 0.66 7.47 0.71
N LYS A 55 -0.29 8.09 1.43
CA LYS A 55 -1.40 8.82 0.81
C LYS A 55 -0.92 10.04 0.02
N LYS A 56 0.08 10.76 0.54
CA LYS A 56 0.66 11.89 -0.19
C LYS A 56 1.30 11.45 -1.50
N LEU A 57 2.01 10.33 -1.47
CA LEU A 57 2.59 9.76 -2.69
C LEU A 57 1.50 9.38 -3.69
N ALA A 58 0.45 8.70 -3.23
CA ALA A 58 -0.68 8.34 -4.08
C ALA A 58 -1.35 9.57 -4.71
N SER A 59 -1.53 10.62 -3.92
CA SER A 59 -2.09 11.89 -4.40
C SER A 59 -1.20 12.54 -5.46
N ALA A 60 0.10 12.59 -5.22
CA ALA A 60 1.06 13.15 -6.17
C ALA A 60 1.06 12.39 -7.50
N LEU A 61 1.03 11.06 -7.44
CA LEU A 61 0.98 10.23 -8.64
C LEU A 61 -0.32 10.43 -9.41
N SER A 62 -1.44 10.52 -8.71
CA SER A 62 -2.73 10.81 -9.34
C SER A 62 -2.72 12.16 -10.06
N GLN A 63 -2.10 13.18 -9.46
CA GLN A 63 -1.96 14.50 -10.08
C GLN A 63 -1.06 14.49 -11.30
N GLN A 64 -0.13 13.53 -11.39
CA GLN A 64 0.72 13.35 -12.59
C GLN A 64 0.04 12.55 -13.68
N GLY A 65 -1.23 12.22 -13.54
CA GLY A 65 -2.02 11.53 -14.55
C GLY A 65 -2.02 10.00 -14.42
N MET A 66 -1.52 9.45 -13.32
CA MET A 66 -1.56 8.02 -13.09
C MET A 66 -2.99 7.57 -12.84
N THR A 67 -3.41 6.53 -13.55
CA THR A 67 -4.75 5.96 -13.46
C THR A 67 -4.66 4.49 -13.04
N ARG A 68 -5.83 3.89 -12.77
CA ARG A 68 -5.89 2.49 -12.41
C ARG A 68 -5.27 1.63 -13.53
N GLY A 69 -4.36 0.75 -13.14
CA GLY A 69 -3.65 -0.13 -14.07
C GLY A 69 -2.36 0.44 -14.63
N SER A 70 -2.04 1.71 -14.38
CA SER A 70 -0.75 2.28 -14.77
C SER A 70 0.38 1.58 -14.03
N THR A 71 1.45 1.23 -14.76
CA THR A 71 2.64 0.65 -14.14
C THR A 71 3.62 1.77 -13.80
N ILE A 72 4.09 1.76 -12.55
CA ILE A 72 5.04 2.75 -12.05
C ILE A 72 6.28 2.02 -11.59
N SER A 73 7.40 2.28 -12.25
CA SER A 73 8.70 1.68 -11.91
C SER A 73 9.39 2.49 -10.83
N THR A 74 9.98 1.79 -9.88
CA THR A 74 10.82 2.40 -8.84
C THR A 74 12.23 1.88 -8.94
N LEU A 75 13.19 2.78 -8.84
CA LEU A 75 14.61 2.45 -8.77
C LEU A 75 15.15 3.02 -7.45
N LEU A 76 14.83 2.33 -6.36
CA LEU A 76 15.14 2.76 -5.01
C LEU A 76 15.84 1.64 -4.25
N LEU A 77 16.73 2.02 -3.33
CA LEU A 77 17.25 1.08 -2.34
C LEU A 77 16.14 0.68 -1.37
N ASN A 78 16.38 -0.39 -0.61
CA ASN A 78 15.43 -0.87 0.40
C ASN A 78 15.43 0.06 1.63
N THR A 79 14.86 1.23 1.48
CA THR A 79 14.78 2.31 2.44
C THR A 79 13.32 2.72 2.64
N PRO A 80 13.00 3.61 3.59
CA PRO A 80 11.61 4.03 3.81
C PRO A 80 10.85 4.48 2.56
N PRO A 81 11.44 5.28 1.62
CA PRO A 81 10.72 5.62 0.39
C PRO A 81 10.28 4.41 -0.44
N MET A 82 11.09 3.35 -0.50
CA MET A 82 10.72 2.13 -1.22
C MET A 82 9.52 1.44 -0.57
N LEU A 83 9.50 1.39 0.75
CA LEU A 83 8.36 0.84 1.49
C LEU A 83 7.11 1.68 1.28
N GLU A 84 7.24 3.00 1.32
CA GLU A 84 6.12 3.91 1.05
C GLU A 84 5.58 3.72 -0.36
N ALA A 85 6.45 3.47 -1.35
CA ALA A 85 6.04 3.21 -2.72
C ALA A 85 5.18 1.95 -2.85
N HIS A 86 5.45 0.91 -2.06
CA HIS A 86 4.66 -0.32 -2.07
C HIS A 86 3.22 -0.11 -1.61
N TYR A 87 2.94 0.97 -0.91
CA TYR A 87 1.58 1.34 -0.49
C TYR A 87 1.02 2.50 -1.31
N GLY A 88 1.82 3.52 -1.57
CA GLY A 88 1.37 4.70 -2.32
C GLY A 88 1.00 4.40 -3.77
N ILE A 89 1.77 3.57 -4.46
CA ILE A 89 1.48 3.21 -5.84
C ILE A 89 0.18 2.40 -5.96
N PRO A 90 -0.03 1.32 -5.17
CA PRO A 90 -1.31 0.63 -5.19
C PRO A 90 -2.49 1.51 -4.75
N MET A 91 -2.28 2.46 -3.82
CA MET A 91 -3.34 3.38 -3.38
C MET A 91 -3.92 4.22 -4.51
N CYS A 92 -3.11 4.60 -5.50
CA CYS A 92 -3.62 5.32 -6.68
C CYS A 92 -4.13 4.38 -7.78
N GLY A 93 -4.19 3.08 -7.51
CA GLY A 93 -4.63 2.07 -8.48
C GLY A 93 -3.52 1.61 -9.42
N GLY A 94 -2.28 2.02 -9.18
CA GLY A 94 -1.13 1.66 -10.00
C GLY A 94 -0.59 0.27 -9.68
N VAL A 95 0.23 -0.23 -10.59
CA VAL A 95 1.00 -1.47 -10.44
C VAL A 95 2.45 -1.10 -10.21
N ILE A 96 3.00 -1.54 -9.08
CA ILE A 96 4.41 -1.26 -8.78
C ILE A 96 5.32 -2.22 -9.55
N HIS A 97 6.35 -1.66 -10.19
CA HIS A 97 7.44 -2.41 -10.79
C HIS A 97 8.73 -2.01 -10.06
N ALA A 98 9.09 -2.78 -9.05
CA ALA A 98 10.29 -2.52 -8.26
C ALA A 98 11.51 -3.08 -8.97
N ILE A 99 12.38 -2.19 -9.44
CA ILE A 99 13.61 -2.57 -10.13
C ILE A 99 14.68 -2.86 -9.07
N ASN A 100 15.25 -4.07 -9.14
CA ASN A 100 16.29 -4.46 -8.21
C ASN A 100 17.60 -3.77 -8.58
N THR A 101 18.07 -2.86 -7.73
CA THR A 101 19.31 -2.12 -7.95
C THR A 101 20.55 -3.00 -7.97
N LEU A 102 20.52 -4.11 -7.24
CA LEU A 102 21.65 -5.04 -7.15
C LEU A 102 21.79 -5.92 -8.40
N SER A 103 20.71 -6.21 -9.10
CA SER A 103 20.73 -7.05 -10.30
C SER A 103 21.13 -6.28 -11.55
N LEU A 104 21.14 -4.95 -11.51
CA LEU A 104 21.57 -4.12 -12.64
C LEU A 104 23.05 -4.33 -13.00
N ILE A 105 23.84 -4.82 -12.07
CA ILE A 105 25.28 -5.10 -12.28
C ILE A 105 25.45 -6.35 -13.18
N HIS A 106 24.45 -7.22 -13.23
CA HIS A 106 24.52 -8.52 -13.90
C HIS A 106 23.67 -8.60 -15.18
N ILE A 107 23.05 -7.51 -15.56
CA ILE A 107 22.25 -7.44 -16.79
C ILE A 107 23.09 -6.93 -18.00
#